data_2a4b44087b5fc794cdc750f999ab1442
#
_entry.id   2a4b44087b5fc794cdc750f999ab1442
#
_cell.length_a   1.000
_cell.length_b   1.000
_cell.length_c   1.000
_cell.angle_alpha   90.00
_cell.angle_beta   90.00
_cell.angle_gamma   90.00
#
_symmetry.space_group_name_H-M   'P 1'
#
loop_
_entity.id
_entity.type
_entity.pdbx_description
1 polymer ?
#
loop_
_entity_poly.entity_id
_entity_poly.type
_entity_poly.pdbx_seq_one_letter_code
_entity_poly.pdbx_strand_id
1 'polypeptide(L)'
;MKKWISMLLVCLIAVGLSGCSGADKTKDLPANFADAQSILDYLEQQNEIYVQTGKNSGDLSKEKRVDTAENGQHPYAVIVTCSDSRVPAEHIFNAGIGELFVIRTAGNVIGDHALGSVEYGVEHLGAKLVIVLGHTHCGAVDAALNGGAHGAIATITNDISACLPAECDPREAEKLNVENSISRIMNSEIIAELIQEGETRVVGAIYNIESGAVEFFD
;
A
#
# COMPACT_ATOMS: atom_id res chain seq x y z
N MET A 1 52.95 17.11 -69.53
CA MET A 1 51.66 17.54 -69.01
C MET A 1 51.14 16.37 -68.13
N LYS A 2 51.41 16.46 -66.82
CA LYS A 2 51.03 15.45 -65.83
C LYS A 2 49.86 15.99 -65.01
N LYS A 3 48.68 15.34 -65.13
CA LYS A 3 47.51 15.65 -64.34
C LYS A 3 47.61 14.94 -62.98
N TRP A 4 47.59 15.75 -61.93
CA TRP A 4 47.49 15.25 -60.55
C TRP A 4 46.01 15.12 -60.21
N ILE A 5 45.57 13.92 -59.83
CA ILE A 5 44.23 13.63 -59.30
C ILE A 5 44.39 13.63 -57.77
N SER A 6 43.85 14.65 -57.14
CA SER A 6 43.72 14.70 -55.66
C SER A 6 42.55 13.81 -55.24
N MET A 7 42.88 12.76 -54.50
CA MET A 7 41.91 11.88 -53.89
C MET A 7 41.53 12.41 -52.50
N LEU A 8 40.35 13.02 -52.42
CA LEU A 8 39.76 13.47 -51.13
C LEU A 8 39.24 12.23 -50.40
N LEU A 9 39.90 11.90 -49.26
CA LEU A 9 39.45 10.87 -48.34
C LEU A 9 38.39 11.49 -47.42
N VAL A 10 37.11 11.16 -47.64
CA VAL A 10 36.00 11.53 -46.76
C VAL A 10 35.94 10.52 -45.62
N CYS A 11 36.42 10.92 -44.42
CA CYS A 11 36.21 10.19 -43.22
C CYS A 11 34.76 10.37 -42.76
N LEU A 12 33.92 9.39 -42.97
CA LEU A 12 32.60 9.26 -42.35
C LEU A 12 32.80 8.88 -40.86
N ILE A 13 32.67 9.85 -39.98
CA ILE A 13 32.56 9.61 -38.53
C ILE A 13 31.11 9.14 -38.28
N ALA A 14 30.91 7.84 -38.13
CA ALA A 14 29.68 7.32 -37.63
C ALA A 14 29.56 7.62 -36.12
N VAL A 15 28.81 8.67 -35.79
CA VAL A 15 28.40 8.93 -34.40
C VAL A 15 27.36 7.89 -34.06
N GLY A 16 27.77 6.85 -33.35
CA GLY A 16 26.86 5.88 -32.75
C GLY A 16 26.02 6.57 -31.67
N LEU A 17 24.78 6.90 -32.01
CA LEU A 17 23.75 7.20 -31.01
C LEU A 17 23.45 5.91 -30.25
N SER A 18 24.17 5.68 -29.14
CA SER A 18 23.70 4.75 -28.10
C SER A 18 22.43 5.32 -27.51
N GLY A 19 21.31 4.99 -28.08
CA GLY A 19 20.00 5.15 -27.47
C GLY A 19 19.97 4.28 -26.22
N CYS A 20 20.11 4.87 -25.04
CA CYS A 20 19.61 4.27 -23.82
C CYS A 20 18.08 4.17 -23.98
N SER A 21 17.61 3.07 -24.55
CA SER A 21 16.24 2.63 -24.33
C SER A 21 16.17 2.18 -22.88
N GLY A 22 15.83 3.12 -21.98
CA GLY A 22 15.26 2.75 -20.70
C GLY A 22 14.02 1.94 -21.02
N ALA A 23 14.13 0.62 -21.01
CA ALA A 23 12.98 -0.24 -20.98
C ALA A 23 12.22 0.15 -19.70
N ASP A 24 11.12 0.85 -19.88
CA ASP A 24 10.08 1.00 -18.89
C ASP A 24 9.62 -0.44 -18.61
N LYS A 25 10.19 -1.03 -17.57
CA LYS A 25 9.72 -2.33 -17.07
C LYS A 25 8.39 -2.03 -16.41
N THR A 26 7.32 -2.00 -17.22
CA THR A 26 5.98 -2.17 -16.69
C THR A 26 6.04 -3.39 -15.80
N LYS A 27 5.71 -3.19 -14.54
CA LYS A 27 5.67 -4.21 -13.51
C LYS A 27 4.69 -5.28 -13.97
N ASP A 28 5.21 -6.43 -14.38
CA ASP A 28 4.38 -7.60 -14.61
C ASP A 28 3.88 -8.07 -13.24
N LEU A 29 2.63 -7.75 -12.91
CA LEU A 29 1.96 -8.37 -11.77
C LEU A 29 2.03 -9.88 -11.95
N PRO A 30 2.31 -10.65 -10.89
CA PRO A 30 2.09 -12.08 -10.93
C PRO A 30 0.64 -12.32 -11.37
N ALA A 31 0.45 -13.00 -12.48
CA ALA A 31 -0.87 -13.17 -13.11
C ALA A 31 -1.90 -13.81 -12.17
N ASN A 32 -1.46 -14.51 -11.11
CA ASN A 32 -2.27 -15.03 -10.03
C ASN A 32 -1.41 -15.25 -8.78
N PHE A 33 -1.75 -14.60 -7.68
CA PHE A 33 -1.22 -14.97 -6.38
C PHE A 33 -1.83 -16.29 -5.92
N ALA A 34 -1.00 -17.23 -5.48
CA ALA A 34 -1.45 -18.52 -5.00
C ALA A 34 -2.30 -18.39 -3.71
N ASP A 35 -1.82 -17.56 -2.79
CA ASP A 35 -2.37 -17.37 -1.46
C ASP A 35 -2.03 -16.00 -0.87
N ALA A 36 -2.51 -15.72 0.33
CA ALA A 36 -2.25 -14.49 1.06
C ALA A 36 -0.75 -14.28 1.37
N GLN A 37 0.01 -15.36 1.59
CA GLN A 37 1.45 -15.24 1.87
C GLN A 37 2.22 -14.74 0.65
N SER A 38 1.91 -15.24 -0.54
CA SER A 38 2.54 -14.77 -1.78
C SER A 38 2.25 -13.29 -2.07
N ILE A 39 1.07 -12.79 -1.67
CA ILE A 39 0.74 -11.36 -1.74
C ILE A 39 1.56 -10.56 -0.73
N LEU A 40 1.68 -11.06 0.50
CA LEU A 40 2.46 -10.40 1.54
C LEU A 40 3.93 -10.27 1.12
N ASP A 41 4.56 -11.37 0.70
CA ASP A 41 5.95 -11.39 0.22
C ASP A 41 6.16 -10.40 -0.94
N TYR A 42 5.18 -10.32 -1.84
CA TYR A 42 5.19 -9.37 -2.95
C TYR A 42 5.12 -7.91 -2.47
N LEU A 43 4.22 -7.58 -1.54
CA LEU A 43 4.07 -6.23 -1.01
C LEU A 43 5.30 -5.80 -0.19
N GLU A 44 5.94 -6.70 0.55
CA GLU A 44 7.23 -6.46 1.20
C GLU A 44 8.28 -6.05 0.17
N GLN A 45 8.42 -6.81 -0.91
CA GLN A 45 9.35 -6.49 -2.00
C GLN A 45 9.01 -5.14 -2.66
N GLN A 46 7.71 -4.85 -2.86
CA GLN A 46 7.31 -3.57 -3.46
C GLN A 46 7.62 -2.39 -2.54
N ASN A 47 7.48 -2.54 -1.23
CA ASN A 47 7.91 -1.52 -0.28
C ASN A 47 9.43 -1.31 -0.31
N GLU A 48 10.23 -2.38 -0.39
CA GLU A 48 11.68 -2.24 -0.55
C GLU A 48 12.05 -1.42 -1.80
N ILE A 49 11.38 -1.65 -2.93
CA ILE A 49 11.57 -0.88 -4.17
C ILE A 49 11.19 0.59 -3.95
N TYR A 50 10.07 0.86 -3.25
CA TYR A 50 9.67 2.23 -2.91
C TYR A 50 10.73 2.91 -2.04
N VAL A 51 11.23 2.25 -0.99
CA VAL A 51 12.28 2.78 -0.11
C VAL A 51 13.55 3.13 -0.89
N GLN A 52 13.95 2.27 -1.83
CA GLN A 52 15.16 2.48 -2.64
C GLN A 52 15.02 3.56 -3.70
N THR A 53 13.84 3.73 -4.26
CA THR A 53 13.64 4.59 -5.45
C THR A 53 12.88 5.87 -5.17
N GLY A 54 12.06 5.91 -4.13
CA GLY A 54 11.10 7.00 -3.85
C GLY A 54 10.02 7.15 -4.92
N LYS A 55 9.81 6.12 -5.77
CA LYS A 55 8.90 6.18 -6.91
C LYS A 55 7.85 5.08 -6.84
N ASN A 56 6.67 5.38 -7.36
CA ASN A 56 5.67 4.37 -7.68
C ASN A 56 5.77 4.03 -9.18
N SER A 57 6.02 2.76 -9.50
CA SER A 57 6.05 2.20 -10.85
C SER A 57 4.79 1.39 -11.20
N GLY A 58 3.74 1.45 -10.38
CA GLY A 58 2.45 0.86 -10.68
C GLY A 58 1.82 1.46 -11.95
N ASP A 59 1.01 0.69 -12.63
CA ASP A 59 0.37 1.13 -13.87
C ASP A 59 -0.73 2.17 -13.62
N LEU A 60 -0.45 3.43 -13.98
CA LEU A 60 -1.37 4.57 -13.91
C LEU A 60 -1.82 5.03 -15.32
N SER A 61 -1.59 4.23 -16.36
CA SER A 61 -1.85 4.55 -17.75
C SER A 61 -3.33 4.83 -18.04
N LYS A 62 -3.59 5.45 -19.19
CA LYS A 62 -4.95 5.62 -19.70
C LYS A 62 -5.58 4.26 -20.02
N GLU A 63 -4.78 3.36 -20.57
CA GLU A 63 -5.17 2.01 -20.95
C GLU A 63 -5.67 1.23 -19.72
N LYS A 64 -4.95 1.30 -18.61
CA LYS A 64 -5.37 0.67 -17.34
C LYS A 64 -6.67 1.29 -16.77
N ARG A 65 -6.83 2.63 -16.87
CA ARG A 65 -8.08 3.27 -16.47
C ARG A 65 -9.29 2.84 -17.30
N VAL A 66 -9.11 2.70 -18.62
CA VAL A 66 -10.17 2.23 -19.51
C VAL A 66 -10.51 0.77 -19.21
N ASP A 67 -9.50 -0.09 -19.08
CA ASP A 67 -9.67 -1.50 -18.74
C ASP A 67 -10.46 -1.68 -17.43
N THR A 68 -10.05 -1.00 -16.36
CA THR A 68 -10.74 -1.12 -15.07
C THR A 68 -12.14 -0.48 -15.07
N ALA A 69 -12.40 0.50 -15.93
CA ALA A 69 -13.74 1.06 -16.09
C ALA A 69 -14.70 0.11 -16.82
N GLU A 70 -14.21 -0.68 -17.77
CA GLU A 70 -14.99 -1.63 -18.56
C GLU A 70 -15.14 -2.99 -17.87
N ASN A 71 -14.09 -3.47 -17.23
CA ASN A 71 -13.98 -4.83 -16.67
C ASN A 71 -14.05 -4.89 -15.15
N GLY A 72 -14.14 -3.74 -14.45
CA GLY A 72 -14.18 -3.64 -12.99
C GLY A 72 -12.80 -3.70 -12.34
N GLN A 73 -12.79 -3.83 -11.00
CA GLN A 73 -11.57 -3.89 -10.19
C GLN A 73 -11.40 -5.30 -9.60
N HIS A 74 -10.15 -5.74 -9.51
CA HIS A 74 -9.76 -7.01 -8.91
C HIS A 74 -8.55 -6.81 -8.00
N PRO A 75 -8.73 -6.12 -6.87
CA PRO A 75 -7.64 -5.85 -5.94
C PRO A 75 -7.18 -7.18 -5.30
N TYR A 76 -5.86 -7.35 -5.20
CA TYR A 76 -5.32 -8.53 -4.53
C TYR A 76 -5.23 -8.37 -3.02
N ALA A 77 -5.27 -7.13 -2.51
CA ALA A 77 -5.25 -6.84 -1.08
C ALA A 77 -6.15 -5.66 -0.70
N VAL A 78 -6.68 -5.73 0.52
CA VAL A 78 -7.34 -4.62 1.23
C VAL A 78 -6.32 -3.97 2.15
N ILE A 79 -6.18 -2.65 2.08
CA ILE A 79 -5.32 -1.87 2.98
C ILE A 79 -6.20 -0.95 3.82
N VAL A 80 -6.25 -1.19 5.12
CA VAL A 80 -6.85 -0.25 6.09
C VAL A 80 -5.75 0.61 6.65
N THR A 81 -5.82 1.93 6.45
CA THR A 81 -4.74 2.82 6.88
C THR A 81 -5.24 4.18 7.35
N CYS A 82 -4.32 4.99 7.88
CA CYS A 82 -4.64 6.34 8.33
C CYS A 82 -4.96 7.28 7.15
N SER A 83 -5.86 8.25 7.42
CA SER A 83 -6.11 9.39 6.52
C SER A 83 -4.95 10.38 6.45
N ASP A 84 -3.86 10.17 7.21
CA ASP A 84 -2.68 11.03 7.23
C ASP A 84 -2.14 11.20 5.81
N SER A 85 -1.91 12.46 5.40
CA SER A 85 -1.48 12.80 4.03
C SER A 85 -0.06 12.30 3.69
N ARG A 86 0.70 11.89 4.70
CA ARG A 86 2.05 11.33 4.57
C ARG A 86 2.05 9.82 4.33
N VAL A 87 0.87 9.17 4.33
CA VAL A 87 0.70 7.70 4.21
C VAL A 87 -0.05 7.35 2.92
N PRO A 88 0.55 7.53 1.74
CA PRO A 88 -0.06 7.16 0.46
C PRO A 88 0.15 5.67 0.19
N ALA A 89 -0.79 4.82 0.60
CA ALA A 89 -0.66 3.36 0.55
C ALA A 89 -0.25 2.82 -0.83
N GLU A 90 -0.84 3.36 -1.90
CA GLU A 90 -0.52 2.95 -3.27
C GLU A 90 0.95 3.25 -3.64
N HIS A 91 1.53 4.32 -3.10
CA HIS A 91 2.95 4.63 -3.32
C HIS A 91 3.84 3.76 -2.44
N ILE A 92 3.47 3.55 -1.18
CA ILE A 92 4.22 2.74 -0.20
C ILE A 92 4.40 1.31 -0.71
N PHE A 93 3.36 0.76 -1.36
CA PHE A 93 3.38 -0.58 -1.93
C PHE A 93 3.59 -0.61 -3.44
N ASN A 94 4.00 0.51 -4.03
CA ASN A 94 4.35 0.60 -5.45
C ASN A 94 3.24 0.03 -6.36
N ALA A 95 1.97 0.31 -6.02
CA ALA A 95 0.79 -0.26 -6.65
C ALA A 95 0.18 0.66 -7.71
N GLY A 96 -0.41 0.04 -8.74
CA GLY A 96 -1.15 0.68 -9.82
C GLY A 96 -2.66 0.75 -9.57
N ILE A 97 -3.37 1.25 -10.58
CA ILE A 97 -4.84 1.38 -10.55
C ILE A 97 -5.50 0.01 -10.47
N GLY A 98 -6.41 -0.17 -9.49
CA GLY A 98 -7.19 -1.39 -9.31
C GLY A 98 -6.47 -2.53 -8.60
N GLU A 99 -5.22 -2.33 -8.15
CA GLU A 99 -4.40 -3.34 -7.49
C GLU A 99 -4.67 -3.46 -5.99
N LEU A 100 -4.97 -2.36 -5.31
CA LEU A 100 -5.28 -2.31 -3.88
C LEU A 100 -6.66 -1.72 -3.64
N PHE A 101 -7.38 -2.25 -2.65
CA PHE A 101 -8.61 -1.67 -2.13
C PHE A 101 -8.29 -0.93 -0.82
N VAL A 102 -8.24 0.41 -0.87
CA VAL A 102 -7.70 1.22 0.23
C VAL A 102 -8.82 1.90 1.01
N ILE A 103 -8.87 1.62 2.31
CA ILE A 103 -9.80 2.21 3.28
C ILE A 103 -9.02 3.13 4.20
N ARG A 104 -9.41 4.40 4.30
CA ARG A 104 -8.67 5.40 5.07
C ARG A 104 -9.56 6.09 6.09
N THR A 105 -9.18 5.93 7.36
CA THR A 105 -9.81 6.62 8.51
C THR A 105 -8.71 7.24 9.36
N ALA A 106 -8.98 8.35 10.07
CA ALA A 106 -7.97 8.91 10.96
C ALA A 106 -7.60 7.87 12.04
N GLY A 107 -6.29 7.63 12.23
CA GLY A 107 -5.78 6.61 13.16
C GLY A 107 -6.11 5.17 12.73
N ASN A 108 -6.40 4.89 11.47
CA ASN A 108 -6.77 3.54 10.96
C ASN A 108 -7.86 2.83 11.79
N VAL A 109 -8.72 3.58 12.50
CA VAL A 109 -9.78 3.00 13.33
C VAL A 109 -10.87 2.34 12.47
N ILE A 110 -11.45 1.24 12.98
CA ILE A 110 -12.49 0.48 12.31
C ILE A 110 -13.85 0.78 12.94
N GLY A 111 -14.63 1.64 12.29
CA GLY A 111 -16.07 1.77 12.53
C GLY A 111 -16.88 0.92 11.54
N ASP A 112 -18.20 0.88 11.68
CA ASP A 112 -19.07 0.01 10.89
C ASP A 112 -18.91 0.20 9.38
N HIS A 113 -18.74 1.43 8.90
CA HIS A 113 -18.54 1.69 7.47
C HIS A 113 -17.17 1.19 6.97
N ALA A 114 -16.14 1.31 7.80
CA ALA A 114 -14.82 0.79 7.47
C ALA A 114 -14.82 -0.75 7.47
N LEU A 115 -15.47 -1.37 8.47
CA LEU A 115 -15.63 -2.82 8.54
C LEU A 115 -16.39 -3.35 7.32
N GLY A 116 -17.55 -2.77 7.00
CA GLY A 116 -18.32 -3.17 5.81
C GLY A 116 -17.54 -2.99 4.50
N SER A 117 -16.60 -2.02 4.44
CA SER A 117 -15.70 -1.88 3.29
C SER A 117 -14.64 -2.98 3.26
N VAL A 118 -14.13 -3.43 4.41
CA VAL A 118 -13.22 -4.59 4.47
C VAL A 118 -13.94 -5.85 3.99
N GLU A 119 -15.13 -6.13 4.53
CA GLU A 119 -15.97 -7.26 4.14
C GLU A 119 -16.24 -7.25 2.62
N TYR A 120 -16.64 -6.11 2.08
CA TYR A 120 -16.82 -5.94 0.65
C TYR A 120 -15.56 -6.27 -0.17
N GLY A 121 -14.39 -5.81 0.29
CA GLY A 121 -13.13 -6.06 -0.39
C GLY A 121 -12.75 -7.54 -0.44
N VAL A 122 -13.01 -8.30 0.63
CA VAL A 122 -12.68 -9.74 0.67
C VAL A 122 -13.79 -10.61 0.09
N GLU A 123 -15.05 -10.40 0.46
CA GLU A 123 -16.17 -11.25 0.05
C GLU A 123 -16.59 -11.01 -1.42
N HIS A 124 -16.72 -9.73 -1.84
CA HIS A 124 -17.21 -9.41 -3.18
C HIS A 124 -16.12 -9.19 -4.21
N LEU A 125 -14.94 -8.67 -3.81
CA LEU A 125 -13.84 -8.43 -4.74
C LEU A 125 -12.80 -9.55 -4.71
N GLY A 126 -12.86 -10.46 -3.75
CA GLY A 126 -11.98 -11.63 -3.66
C GLY A 126 -10.54 -11.33 -3.24
N ALA A 127 -10.31 -10.21 -2.54
CA ALA A 127 -8.99 -9.89 -2.01
C ALA A 127 -8.59 -10.89 -0.92
N LYS A 128 -7.42 -11.52 -1.07
CA LYS A 128 -6.97 -12.60 -0.18
C LYS A 128 -6.19 -12.13 1.03
N LEU A 129 -5.79 -10.87 1.09
CA LEU A 129 -5.00 -10.29 2.18
C LEU A 129 -5.62 -8.99 2.65
N VAL A 130 -5.76 -8.83 3.96
CA VAL A 130 -6.11 -7.57 4.62
C VAL A 130 -4.91 -7.11 5.43
N ILE A 131 -4.45 -5.88 5.20
CA ILE A 131 -3.37 -5.26 5.96
C ILE A 131 -3.94 -4.07 6.73
N VAL A 132 -3.79 -4.08 8.04
CA VAL A 132 -4.00 -2.88 8.86
C VAL A 132 -2.66 -2.16 8.99
N LEU A 133 -2.51 -1.08 8.24
CA LEU A 133 -1.29 -0.29 8.15
C LEU A 133 -1.38 0.94 9.04
N GLY A 134 -0.82 0.85 10.24
CA GLY A 134 -0.52 2.01 11.08
C GLY A 134 0.72 2.77 10.60
N HIS A 135 1.07 3.83 11.28
CA HIS A 135 2.28 4.59 10.92
C HIS A 135 2.85 5.32 12.13
N THR A 136 4.13 5.62 12.06
CA THR A 136 4.84 6.40 13.08
C THR A 136 4.37 7.85 13.10
N HIS A 137 4.38 8.47 14.29
CA HIS A 137 3.94 9.85 14.50
C HIS A 137 2.48 10.11 14.09
N CYS A 138 1.58 9.17 14.44
CA CYS A 138 0.16 9.28 14.14
C CYS A 138 -0.50 10.33 15.05
N GLY A 139 -1.01 11.41 14.42
CA GLY A 139 -1.66 12.49 15.17
C GLY A 139 -2.94 12.07 15.91
N ALA A 140 -3.65 11.04 15.43
CA ALA A 140 -4.83 10.51 16.12
C ALA A 140 -4.46 9.72 17.39
N VAL A 141 -3.36 8.95 17.33
CA VAL A 141 -2.80 8.22 18.49
C VAL A 141 -2.26 9.23 19.52
N ASP A 142 -1.51 10.24 19.05
CA ASP A 142 -1.02 11.32 19.93
C ASP A 142 -2.18 12.05 20.64
N ALA A 143 -3.24 12.39 19.91
CA ALA A 143 -4.43 13.00 20.50
C ALA A 143 -5.16 12.07 21.50
N ALA A 144 -5.13 10.76 21.30
CA ALA A 144 -5.70 9.79 22.22
C ALA A 144 -4.89 9.68 23.52
N LEU A 145 -3.55 9.73 23.42
CA LEU A 145 -2.64 9.73 24.59
C LEU A 145 -2.75 11.01 25.42
N ASN A 146 -2.84 12.17 24.77
CA ASN A 146 -2.81 13.47 25.44
C ASN A 146 -4.20 13.99 25.85
N GLY A 147 -5.28 13.41 25.33
CA GLY A 147 -6.65 13.82 25.60
C GLY A 147 -7.05 15.14 24.95
N GLY A 148 -8.24 15.67 25.33
CA GLY A 148 -8.70 16.98 24.88
C GLY A 148 -9.46 16.99 23.56
N ALA A 149 -9.69 15.84 22.93
CA ALA A 149 -10.52 15.74 21.74
C ALA A 149 -12.00 16.01 22.04
N HIS A 150 -12.71 16.64 21.09
CA HIS A 150 -14.13 16.97 21.21
C HIS A 150 -14.88 16.74 19.90
N GLY A 151 -16.21 16.77 19.96
CA GLY A 151 -17.06 16.50 18.79
C GLY A 151 -16.83 15.11 18.21
N ALA A 152 -16.88 14.96 16.90
CA ALA A 152 -16.66 13.68 16.22
C ALA A 152 -15.20 13.17 16.32
N ILE A 153 -14.23 14.04 16.63
CA ILE A 153 -12.85 13.61 16.85
C ILE A 153 -12.77 12.72 18.10
N ALA A 154 -13.59 13.00 19.12
CA ALA A 154 -13.65 12.19 20.33
C ALA A 154 -14.04 10.73 20.08
N THR A 155 -14.83 10.43 19.04
CA THR A 155 -15.15 9.05 18.69
C THR A 155 -13.89 8.29 18.28
N ILE A 156 -13.04 8.91 17.48
CA ILE A 156 -11.77 8.32 17.01
C ILE A 156 -10.81 8.11 18.20
N THR A 157 -10.59 9.16 18.99
CA THR A 157 -9.64 9.09 20.12
C THR A 157 -10.12 8.16 21.22
N ASN A 158 -11.43 8.03 21.46
CA ASN A 158 -11.99 7.09 22.42
C ASN A 158 -11.79 5.64 21.96
N ASP A 159 -11.99 5.34 20.66
CA ASP A 159 -11.73 4.02 20.10
C ASP A 159 -10.27 3.62 20.27
N ILE A 160 -9.34 4.56 20.05
CA ILE A 160 -7.91 4.33 20.25
C ILE A 160 -7.59 4.18 21.75
N SER A 161 -8.05 5.11 22.60
CA SER A 161 -7.76 5.09 24.04
C SER A 161 -8.28 3.82 24.74
N ALA A 162 -9.34 3.21 24.21
CA ALA A 162 -9.93 2.01 24.80
C ALA A 162 -8.98 0.79 24.79
N CYS A 163 -7.98 0.78 23.91
CA CYS A 163 -7.00 -0.32 23.82
C CYS A 163 -5.64 0.03 24.47
N LEU A 164 -5.46 1.27 24.96
CA LEU A 164 -4.18 1.71 25.49
C LEU A 164 -4.10 1.54 27.02
N PRO A 165 -2.96 1.09 27.57
CA PRO A 165 -2.71 1.16 29.00
C PRO A 165 -2.58 2.62 29.46
N ALA A 166 -2.72 2.85 30.79
CA ALA A 166 -2.71 4.18 31.38
C ALA A 166 -1.39 4.97 31.11
N GLU A 167 -0.29 4.26 31.04
CA GLU A 167 1.00 4.77 30.61
C GLU A 167 1.45 3.94 29.41
N CYS A 168 1.63 4.60 28.26
CA CYS A 168 1.98 3.94 27.00
C CYS A 168 2.94 4.80 26.20
N ASP A 169 4.00 4.19 25.72
CA ASP A 169 4.90 4.85 24.76
C ASP A 169 4.19 5.07 23.43
N PRO A 170 4.41 6.21 22.74
CA PRO A 170 3.73 6.49 21.47
C PRO A 170 3.90 5.40 20.40
N ARG A 171 5.05 4.74 20.34
CA ARG A 171 5.30 3.66 19.38
C ARG A 171 4.51 2.40 19.74
N GLU A 172 4.46 2.07 21.03
CA GLU A 172 3.63 0.99 21.52
C GLU A 172 2.15 1.28 21.27
N ALA A 173 1.69 2.52 21.52
CA ALA A 173 0.32 2.94 21.25
C ALA A 173 -0.06 2.82 19.77
N GLU A 174 0.82 3.18 18.84
CA GLU A 174 0.63 3.01 17.41
C GLU A 174 0.40 1.54 17.04
N LYS A 175 1.20 0.62 17.61
CA LYS A 175 1.07 -0.82 17.40
C LYS A 175 -0.20 -1.39 18.03
N LEU A 176 -0.49 -1.07 19.28
CA LEU A 176 -1.71 -1.52 19.97
C LEU A 176 -2.99 -1.07 19.24
N ASN A 177 -2.98 0.13 18.66
CA ASN A 177 -4.09 0.60 17.86
C ASN A 177 -4.27 -0.20 16.56
N VAL A 178 -3.19 -0.65 15.92
CA VAL A 178 -3.26 -1.58 14.78
C VAL A 178 -3.86 -2.91 15.23
N GLU A 179 -3.37 -3.49 16.33
CA GLU A 179 -3.87 -4.75 16.90
C GLU A 179 -5.36 -4.67 17.29
N ASN A 180 -5.79 -3.52 17.84
CA ASN A 180 -7.20 -3.26 18.12
C ASN A 180 -8.06 -3.25 16.84
N SER A 181 -7.58 -2.62 15.78
CA SER A 181 -8.26 -2.59 14.49
C SER A 181 -8.34 -4.00 13.87
N ILE A 182 -7.28 -4.80 13.97
CA ILE A 182 -7.27 -6.21 13.57
C ILE A 182 -8.32 -6.99 14.35
N SER A 183 -8.35 -6.85 15.68
CA SER A 183 -9.33 -7.52 16.53
C SER A 183 -10.77 -7.21 16.12
N ARG A 184 -11.07 -5.97 15.78
CA ARG A 184 -12.41 -5.58 15.29
C ARG A 184 -12.75 -6.21 13.94
N ILE A 185 -11.78 -6.30 13.02
CA ILE A 185 -11.97 -6.96 11.71
C ILE A 185 -12.24 -8.47 11.93
N MET A 186 -11.43 -9.13 12.76
CA MET A 186 -11.54 -10.56 13.03
C MET A 186 -12.81 -10.94 13.78
N ASN A 187 -13.49 -10.01 14.45
CA ASN A 187 -14.78 -10.22 15.09
C ASN A 187 -15.97 -10.21 14.10
N SER A 188 -15.74 -9.89 12.82
CA SER A 188 -16.74 -10.06 11.76
C SER A 188 -16.99 -11.54 11.48
N GLU A 189 -18.23 -11.96 11.43
CA GLU A 189 -18.61 -13.34 11.08
C GLU A 189 -18.14 -13.69 9.65
N ILE A 190 -18.28 -12.76 8.71
CA ILE A 190 -17.83 -12.92 7.29
C ILE A 190 -16.31 -13.13 7.24
N ILE A 191 -15.55 -12.28 7.91
CA ILE A 191 -14.08 -12.37 7.90
C ILE A 191 -13.62 -13.66 8.60
N ALA A 192 -14.24 -14.02 9.74
CA ALA A 192 -13.90 -15.23 10.48
C ALA A 192 -14.14 -16.50 9.65
N GLU A 193 -15.23 -16.56 8.88
CA GLU A 193 -15.55 -17.67 7.97
C GLU A 193 -14.48 -17.77 6.86
N LEU A 194 -14.17 -16.67 6.17
CA LEU A 194 -13.17 -16.66 5.09
C LEU A 194 -11.74 -17.00 5.58
N ILE A 195 -11.40 -16.62 6.82
CA ILE A 195 -10.13 -17.05 7.44
C ILE A 195 -10.13 -18.56 7.71
N GLN A 196 -11.24 -19.11 8.23
CA GLN A 196 -11.37 -20.54 8.51
C GLN A 196 -11.28 -21.37 7.21
N GLU A 197 -11.81 -20.86 6.11
CA GLU A 197 -11.74 -21.48 4.79
C GLU A 197 -10.35 -21.32 4.12
N GLY A 198 -9.47 -20.50 4.69
CA GLY A 198 -8.14 -20.22 4.16
C GLY A 198 -8.16 -19.26 2.95
N GLU A 199 -9.26 -18.56 2.74
CA GLU A 199 -9.45 -17.66 1.61
C GLU A 199 -8.89 -16.26 1.84
N THR A 200 -8.79 -15.84 3.11
CA THR A 200 -8.19 -14.55 3.46
C THR A 200 -7.31 -14.63 4.71
N ARG A 201 -6.40 -13.67 4.84
CA ARG A 201 -5.56 -13.46 6.03
C ARG A 201 -5.58 -11.99 6.42
N VAL A 202 -5.54 -11.71 7.72
CA VAL A 202 -5.42 -10.35 8.28
C VAL A 202 -4.07 -10.23 8.96
N VAL A 203 -3.32 -9.18 8.64
CA VAL A 203 -2.00 -8.88 9.24
C VAL A 203 -1.89 -7.42 9.64
N GLY A 204 -1.04 -7.13 10.61
CA GLY A 204 -0.68 -5.79 11.02
C GLY A 204 0.59 -5.29 10.34
N ALA A 205 0.70 -3.97 10.19
CA ALA A 205 1.95 -3.36 9.75
C ALA A 205 2.08 -1.93 10.30
N ILE A 206 3.34 -1.47 10.46
CA ILE A 206 3.68 -0.09 10.78
C ILE A 206 4.55 0.50 9.67
N TYR A 207 4.08 1.58 9.07
CA TYR A 207 4.83 2.39 8.13
C TYR A 207 5.65 3.44 8.88
N ASN A 208 6.96 3.42 8.69
CA ASN A 208 7.84 4.46 9.21
C ASN A 208 7.89 5.63 8.21
N ILE A 209 7.31 6.78 8.60
CA ILE A 209 7.22 7.97 7.73
C ILE A 209 8.59 8.51 7.32
N GLU A 210 9.62 8.38 8.17
CA GLU A 210 10.94 8.94 7.88
C GLU A 210 11.72 8.06 6.88
N SER A 211 11.71 6.75 7.09
CA SER A 211 12.47 5.81 6.25
C SER A 211 11.70 5.32 5.02
N GLY A 212 10.37 5.37 5.05
CA GLY A 212 9.51 4.77 4.04
C GLY A 212 9.32 3.25 4.17
N ALA A 213 9.95 2.63 5.17
CA ALA A 213 9.88 1.18 5.40
C ALA A 213 8.58 0.77 6.10
N VAL A 214 8.08 -0.41 5.76
CA VAL A 214 6.96 -1.08 6.43
C VAL A 214 7.46 -2.28 7.19
N GLU A 215 7.10 -2.37 8.47
CA GLU A 215 7.34 -3.54 9.33
C GLU A 215 6.02 -4.29 9.51
N PHE A 216 5.98 -5.56 9.10
CA PHE A 216 4.80 -6.41 9.22
C PHE A 216 4.86 -7.27 10.48
N PHE A 217 3.68 -7.59 11.02
CA PHE A 217 3.53 -8.49 12.17
C PHE A 217 2.16 -9.19 12.14
N ASP A 218 2.06 -10.35 12.83
CA ASP A 218 0.82 -11.12 13.02
C ASP A 218 0.05 -10.66 14.25
#